data_275f26dfb62bd8fcd00f7c836bb411cc
#
_entry.id   275f26dfb62bd8fcd00f7c836bb411cc
#
_cell.length_a   1.000
_cell.length_b   1.000
_cell.length_c   1.000
_cell.angle_alpha   90.00
_cell.angle_beta   90.00
_cell.angle_gamma   90.00
#
_symmetry.space_group_name_H-M   'P 1'
#
loop_
_entity.id
_entity.type
_entity.pdbx_description
1 polymer ?
#
loop_
_entity_poly.entity_id
_entity_poly.type
_entity_poly.pdbx_seq_one_letter_code
_entity_poly.pdbx_strand_id
1 'polypeptide(L)'
;MLAHRLIERKRDGGRIEPGEWRALALAYAKGHIPDYQMAALLMACFLRGLDRVETASLTEAMLQSGERLHLVQFGKPRIDKHSTGGVGDKVSLVLAPLVASLGVTVPMMSGRSLGHTGGTLDKLESIPGFRTNLSLAEATAQLETLGCAMIGQSPEIAPADKKMYALRDATATVESIPLIAASIMSKKLAEDLTGLVLDMKRGSGAFIPELDRVLELADVMIKLGEDHGCPCVALVTAMDRPLGRACGNALEVEEAVAALKGEGPPDLMTVTYALGAEMLVLAGAAPDVDIARREMEKAIGTGRAAECFQRIIEAQGGNPGVVDDPAVLPQAAECELFAAPRRGFIARIEPKRIGHAIIELGGGRTRVEDVTDPSVGFVITARPGDWVEAGEPLATIFARDRSGIAAGRNALRSAIAIADEAEPPLPLISHRATLAGATVYSNE
;
A
#
# COMPACT_ATOMS: atom_id res chain seq x y z
N MET A 1 0.81 -35.94 7.83
CA MET A 1 -0.52 -35.38 7.47
C MET A 1 -0.75 -35.61 5.98
N LEU A 2 -1.93 -36.04 5.59
CA LEU A 2 -2.28 -36.28 4.18
C LEU A 2 -3.04 -35.02 3.67
N ALA A 3 -2.37 -34.14 2.94
CA ALA A 3 -2.95 -32.87 2.46
C ALA A 3 -4.25 -33.10 1.65
N HIS A 4 -4.36 -34.19 0.88
CA HIS A 4 -5.56 -34.48 0.10
C HIS A 4 -6.82 -34.65 0.98
N ARG A 5 -6.72 -35.17 2.21
CA ARG A 5 -7.87 -35.26 3.13
C ARG A 5 -8.38 -33.91 3.59
N LEU A 6 -7.47 -32.94 3.77
CA LEU A 6 -7.84 -31.57 4.11
C LEU A 6 -8.52 -30.88 2.93
N ILE A 7 -8.02 -31.16 1.71
CA ILE A 7 -8.63 -30.66 0.46
C ILE A 7 -10.04 -31.21 0.32
N GLU A 8 -10.23 -32.53 0.47
CA GLU A 8 -11.57 -33.18 0.41
C GLU A 8 -12.52 -32.58 1.45
N ARG A 9 -12.08 -32.48 2.72
CA ARG A 9 -12.89 -31.90 3.79
C ARG A 9 -13.31 -30.47 3.47
N LYS A 10 -12.38 -29.61 3.03
CA LYS A 10 -12.69 -28.21 2.70
C LYS A 10 -13.56 -28.08 1.46
N ARG A 11 -13.30 -28.88 0.42
CA ARG A 11 -14.13 -28.97 -0.79
C ARG A 11 -15.60 -29.29 -0.44
N ASP A 12 -15.81 -30.21 0.49
CA ASP A 12 -17.12 -30.69 0.91
C ASP A 12 -17.79 -29.80 1.97
N GLY A 13 -17.15 -28.62 2.31
CA GLY A 13 -17.69 -27.62 3.24
C GLY A 13 -17.31 -27.84 4.71
N GLY A 14 -16.45 -28.83 4.99
CA GLY A 14 -15.93 -29.05 6.33
C GLY A 14 -14.86 -28.05 6.75
N ARG A 15 -14.57 -28.03 8.04
CA ARG A 15 -13.60 -27.13 8.67
C ARG A 15 -12.22 -27.78 8.76
N ILE A 16 -11.16 -26.95 8.66
CA ILE A 16 -9.78 -27.34 8.96
C ILE A 16 -9.46 -26.85 10.36
N GLU A 17 -9.00 -27.73 11.22
CA GLU A 17 -8.71 -27.42 12.62
C GLU A 17 -7.42 -26.62 12.78
N PRO A 18 -7.25 -25.81 13.86
CA PRO A 18 -6.08 -24.97 14.06
C PRO A 18 -4.74 -25.71 13.98
N GLY A 19 -4.64 -26.89 14.59
CA GLY A 19 -3.44 -27.72 14.52
C GLY A 19 -3.13 -28.25 13.13
N GLU A 20 -4.15 -28.48 12.30
CA GLU A 20 -4.00 -28.90 10.91
C GLU A 20 -3.49 -27.74 10.04
N TRP A 21 -4.02 -26.50 10.23
CA TRP A 21 -3.51 -25.32 9.55
C TRP A 21 -2.02 -25.08 9.86
N ARG A 22 -1.63 -25.16 11.13
CA ARG A 22 -0.23 -25.03 11.54
C ARG A 22 0.66 -26.07 10.87
N ALA A 23 0.28 -27.35 10.93
CA ALA A 23 1.05 -28.45 10.33
C ALA A 23 1.14 -28.30 8.80
N LEU A 24 0.06 -27.86 8.15
CA LEU A 24 -0.01 -27.62 6.71
C LEU A 24 0.93 -26.49 6.28
N ALA A 25 0.83 -25.31 6.93
CA ALA A 25 1.64 -24.14 6.58
C ALA A 25 3.14 -24.41 6.77
N LEU A 26 3.53 -25.04 7.87
CA LEU A 26 4.92 -25.41 8.13
C LEU A 26 5.44 -26.46 7.12
N ALA A 27 4.63 -27.46 6.77
CA ALA A 27 5.01 -28.45 5.77
C ALA A 27 5.13 -27.83 4.36
N TYR A 28 4.24 -26.90 4.01
CA TYR A 28 4.29 -26.20 2.74
C TYR A 28 5.50 -25.24 2.65
N ALA A 29 5.79 -24.50 3.70
CA ALA A 29 6.98 -23.65 3.76
C ALA A 29 8.27 -24.44 3.50
N LYS A 30 8.35 -25.65 4.07
CA LYS A 30 9.48 -26.58 3.90
C LYS A 30 9.48 -27.35 2.57
N GLY A 31 8.50 -27.17 1.70
CA GLY A 31 8.40 -27.87 0.41
C GLY A 31 7.92 -29.34 0.51
N HIS A 32 7.38 -29.77 1.64
CA HIS A 32 6.86 -31.13 1.81
C HIS A 32 5.45 -31.32 1.24
N ILE A 33 4.76 -30.25 0.86
CA ILE A 33 3.48 -30.25 0.17
C ILE A 33 3.71 -29.63 -1.20
N PRO A 34 3.36 -30.32 -2.30
CA PRO A 34 3.55 -29.80 -3.63
C PRO A 34 2.50 -28.71 -3.95
N ASP A 35 2.87 -27.78 -4.85
CA ASP A 35 2.08 -26.61 -5.21
C ASP A 35 0.68 -26.97 -5.74
N TYR A 36 0.53 -28.07 -6.50
CA TYR A 36 -0.78 -28.49 -7.02
C TYR A 36 -1.75 -28.88 -5.91
N GLN A 37 -1.28 -29.44 -4.78
CA GLN A 37 -2.13 -29.73 -3.63
C GLN A 37 -2.51 -28.46 -2.88
N MET A 38 -1.55 -27.55 -2.69
CA MET A 38 -1.83 -26.25 -2.07
C MET A 38 -2.79 -25.42 -2.94
N ALA A 39 -2.63 -25.41 -4.27
CA ALA A 39 -3.54 -24.73 -5.20
C ALA A 39 -4.97 -25.26 -5.08
N ALA A 40 -5.14 -26.58 -5.03
CA ALA A 40 -6.45 -27.20 -4.84
C ALA A 40 -7.10 -26.81 -3.51
N LEU A 41 -6.32 -26.75 -2.43
CA LEU A 41 -6.80 -26.30 -1.13
C LEU A 41 -7.20 -24.82 -1.13
N LEU A 42 -6.36 -23.95 -1.69
CA LEU A 42 -6.63 -22.51 -1.79
C LEU A 42 -7.88 -22.24 -2.64
N MET A 43 -8.10 -23.00 -3.72
CA MET A 43 -9.33 -22.93 -4.51
C MET A 43 -10.54 -23.39 -3.70
N ALA A 44 -10.42 -24.48 -2.93
CA ALA A 44 -11.50 -24.92 -2.03
C ALA A 44 -11.81 -23.85 -0.97
N CYS A 45 -10.81 -23.20 -0.40
CA CYS A 45 -11.00 -22.08 0.52
C CYS A 45 -11.63 -20.86 -0.16
N PHE A 46 -11.25 -20.56 -1.40
CA PHE A 46 -11.83 -19.47 -2.18
C PHE A 46 -13.34 -19.67 -2.40
N LEU A 47 -13.73 -20.89 -2.80
CA LEU A 47 -15.12 -21.23 -3.12
C LEU A 47 -16.01 -21.43 -1.89
N ARG A 48 -15.46 -21.96 -0.80
CA ARG A 48 -16.21 -22.31 0.42
C ARG A 48 -16.09 -21.28 1.53
N GLY A 49 -15.17 -20.31 1.39
CA GLY A 49 -14.82 -19.37 2.45
C GLY A 49 -14.02 -20.03 3.58
N LEU A 50 -13.58 -19.20 4.50
CA LEU A 50 -13.03 -19.60 5.81
C LEU A 50 -13.84 -18.90 6.88
N ASP A 51 -14.18 -19.59 7.95
CA ASP A 51 -14.77 -18.94 9.11
C ASP A 51 -13.71 -18.16 9.92
N ARG A 52 -14.14 -17.43 10.96
CA ARG A 52 -13.23 -16.61 11.80
C ARG A 52 -12.10 -17.45 12.40
N VAL A 53 -12.41 -18.65 12.90
CA VAL A 53 -11.41 -19.51 13.56
C VAL A 53 -10.43 -20.09 12.54
N GLU A 54 -10.88 -20.49 11.37
CA GLU A 54 -10.00 -20.91 10.27
C GLU A 54 -9.09 -19.78 9.81
N THR A 55 -9.65 -18.57 9.63
CA THR A 55 -8.88 -17.38 9.20
C THR A 55 -7.80 -17.00 10.23
N ALA A 56 -8.15 -16.96 11.52
CA ALA A 56 -7.19 -16.73 12.60
C ALA A 56 -6.12 -17.82 12.65
N SER A 57 -6.51 -19.07 12.52
CA SER A 57 -5.58 -20.22 12.54
C SER A 57 -4.61 -20.22 11.35
N LEU A 58 -5.09 -19.86 10.18
CA LEU A 58 -4.24 -19.71 8.99
C LEU A 58 -3.26 -18.52 9.16
N THR A 59 -3.74 -17.37 9.68
CA THR A 59 -2.91 -16.21 9.98
C THR A 59 -1.78 -16.56 10.95
N GLU A 60 -2.11 -17.21 12.06
CA GLU A 60 -1.12 -17.65 13.04
C GLU A 60 -0.15 -18.69 12.46
N ALA A 61 -0.65 -19.63 11.65
CA ALA A 61 0.19 -20.63 10.98
C ALA A 61 1.19 -20.01 10.00
N MET A 62 0.76 -19.01 9.23
CA MET A 62 1.64 -18.23 8.34
C MET A 62 2.68 -17.44 9.14
N LEU A 63 2.24 -16.75 10.20
CA LEU A 63 3.09 -15.98 11.10
C LEU A 63 4.17 -16.85 11.76
N GLN A 64 3.79 -18.03 12.29
CA GLN A 64 4.69 -18.98 12.92
C GLN A 64 5.58 -19.75 11.93
N SER A 65 5.38 -19.61 10.65
CA SER A 65 6.22 -20.25 9.64
C SER A 65 7.61 -19.62 9.50
N GLY A 66 7.81 -18.43 10.03
CA GLY A 66 9.04 -17.66 9.89
C GLY A 66 9.46 -16.91 11.15
N GLU A 67 10.42 -16.00 10.96
CA GLU A 67 10.95 -15.12 11.99
C GLU A 67 10.06 -13.89 12.18
N ARG A 68 10.29 -13.16 13.28
CA ARG A 68 9.63 -11.89 13.62
C ARG A 68 10.68 -10.86 14.00
N LEU A 69 10.34 -9.59 13.86
CA LEU A 69 11.07 -8.54 14.55
C LEU A 69 10.85 -8.67 16.06
N HIS A 70 11.85 -8.35 16.85
CA HIS A 70 11.80 -8.32 18.31
C HIS A 70 12.14 -6.91 18.78
N LEU A 71 11.12 -6.06 18.91
CA LEU A 71 11.26 -4.64 19.18
C LEU A 71 10.75 -4.22 20.57
N VAL A 72 10.25 -5.16 21.37
CA VAL A 72 9.71 -4.91 22.73
C VAL A 72 10.73 -4.19 23.61
N GLN A 73 12.02 -4.51 23.48
CA GLN A 73 13.10 -3.90 24.26
C GLN A 73 13.29 -2.40 24.02
N PHE A 74 12.73 -1.84 22.93
CA PHE A 74 12.81 -0.40 22.68
C PHE A 74 11.95 0.43 23.63
N GLY A 75 10.96 -0.19 24.29
CA GLY A 75 10.06 0.51 25.23
C GLY A 75 9.22 1.64 24.60
N LYS A 76 9.16 1.68 23.26
CA LYS A 76 8.43 2.69 22.47
C LYS A 76 7.24 2.06 21.76
N PRO A 77 6.17 2.84 21.47
CA PRO A 77 5.08 2.37 20.63
C PRO A 77 5.60 2.09 19.21
N ARG A 78 5.09 1.02 18.62
CA ARG A 78 5.45 0.52 17.30
C ARG A 78 4.18 0.44 16.46
N ILE A 79 4.01 1.42 15.59
CA ILE A 79 2.79 1.55 14.80
C ILE A 79 3.16 1.53 13.33
N ASP A 80 2.48 0.71 12.57
CA ASP A 80 2.61 0.71 11.12
C ASP A 80 1.29 1.01 10.43
N LYS A 81 1.36 1.24 9.14
CA LYS A 81 0.20 1.46 8.25
C LYS A 81 0.26 0.47 7.08
N HIS A 82 -0.88 -0.14 6.79
CA HIS A 82 -1.05 -0.96 5.59
C HIS A 82 -2.09 -0.37 4.65
N SER A 83 -1.75 -0.28 3.36
CA SER A 83 -2.70 0.10 2.30
C SER A 83 -3.10 -1.13 1.49
N THR A 84 -4.37 -1.22 1.10
CA THR A 84 -4.83 -2.24 0.15
C THR A 84 -4.39 -1.95 -1.29
N GLY A 85 -3.67 -0.84 -1.52
CA GLY A 85 -3.04 -0.50 -2.79
C GLY A 85 -3.91 0.33 -3.72
N GLY A 86 -3.25 1.12 -4.56
CA GLY A 86 -3.89 1.99 -5.53
C GLY A 86 -2.90 2.63 -6.50
N VAL A 87 -3.36 3.56 -7.31
CA VAL A 87 -2.57 4.33 -8.27
C VAL A 87 -2.25 5.70 -7.68
N GLY A 88 -0.98 6.09 -7.69
CA GLY A 88 -0.53 7.32 -7.05
C GLY A 88 -0.50 7.25 -5.52
N ASP A 89 -0.65 6.06 -4.92
CA ASP A 89 -0.62 5.87 -3.47
C ASP A 89 0.81 5.90 -2.93
N LYS A 90 1.31 7.11 -2.71
CA LYS A 90 2.61 7.41 -2.11
C LYS A 90 2.52 7.77 -0.63
N VAL A 91 1.35 7.61 0.00
CA VAL A 91 1.12 7.97 1.41
C VAL A 91 2.22 7.43 2.32
N SER A 92 2.66 6.19 2.15
CA SER A 92 3.69 5.58 3.00
C SER A 92 5.03 6.34 2.98
N LEU A 93 5.40 6.95 1.84
CA LEU A 93 6.65 7.71 1.71
C LEU A 93 6.62 9.01 2.52
N VAL A 94 5.45 9.61 2.66
CA VAL A 94 5.25 10.83 3.46
C VAL A 94 4.99 10.46 4.93
N LEU A 95 4.12 9.49 5.15
CA LEU A 95 3.60 9.13 6.47
C LEU A 95 4.67 8.54 7.40
N ALA A 96 5.50 7.60 6.89
CA ALA A 96 6.47 6.90 7.72
C ALA A 96 7.51 7.87 8.34
N PRO A 97 8.21 8.73 7.55
CA PRO A 97 9.14 9.69 8.13
C PRO A 97 8.43 10.75 8.98
N LEU A 98 7.21 11.17 8.63
CA LEU A 98 6.45 12.15 9.38
C LEU A 98 6.12 11.63 10.79
N VAL A 99 5.54 10.45 10.90
CA VAL A 99 5.18 9.83 12.20
C VAL A 99 6.42 9.47 13.01
N ALA A 100 7.46 8.94 12.37
CA ALA A 100 8.73 8.63 13.03
C ALA A 100 9.41 9.90 13.59
N SER A 101 9.33 11.02 12.88
CA SER A 101 9.84 12.31 13.35
C SER A 101 9.15 12.79 14.64
N LEU A 102 7.97 12.26 14.96
CA LEU A 102 7.20 12.54 16.19
C LEU A 102 7.45 11.52 17.32
N GLY A 103 8.44 10.62 17.15
CA GLY A 103 8.92 9.72 18.20
C GLY A 103 8.26 8.34 18.24
N VAL A 104 7.40 8.01 17.29
CA VAL A 104 6.80 6.68 17.13
C VAL A 104 7.73 5.79 16.31
N THR A 105 7.89 4.53 16.68
CA THR A 105 8.64 3.56 15.88
C THR A 105 7.76 3.03 14.75
N VAL A 106 8.25 3.14 13.49
CA VAL A 106 7.51 2.76 12.28
C VAL A 106 8.30 1.69 11.50
N PRO A 107 8.09 0.40 11.77
CA PRO A 107 8.74 -0.70 11.03
C PRO A 107 7.98 -0.97 9.71
N MET A 108 7.99 -0.03 8.78
CA MET A 108 7.19 -0.04 7.56
C MET A 108 7.60 -1.16 6.60
N MET A 109 6.95 -2.31 6.71
CA MET A 109 7.10 -3.39 5.72
C MET A 109 6.07 -3.23 4.62
N SER A 110 6.56 -3.06 3.39
CA SER A 110 5.75 -2.76 2.21
C SER A 110 5.90 -3.82 1.12
N GLY A 111 5.01 -3.77 0.13
CA GLY A 111 5.02 -4.63 -1.05
C GLY A 111 5.58 -3.95 -2.30
N ARG A 112 5.87 -4.79 -3.30
CA ARG A 112 6.10 -4.37 -4.70
C ARG A 112 4.76 -4.15 -5.39
N SER A 113 4.82 -3.59 -6.59
CA SER A 113 3.65 -3.42 -7.45
C SER A 113 2.94 -4.76 -7.72
N LEU A 114 1.62 -4.73 -7.72
CA LEU A 114 0.75 -5.84 -8.06
C LEU A 114 -0.34 -5.36 -9.03
N GLY A 115 -0.43 -6.03 -10.18
CA GLY A 115 -1.38 -5.63 -11.22
C GLY A 115 -1.20 -4.15 -11.57
N HIS A 116 -2.29 -3.38 -11.56
CA HIS A 116 -2.32 -1.97 -11.92
C HIS A 116 -1.83 -1.01 -10.81
N THR A 117 -1.49 -1.51 -9.61
CA THR A 117 -1.09 -0.66 -8.47
C THR A 117 0.40 -0.42 -8.44
N GLY A 118 0.83 0.76 -8.00
CA GLY A 118 2.23 1.07 -7.76
C GLY A 118 2.72 0.52 -6.41
N GLY A 119 3.90 -0.11 -6.38
CA GLY A 119 4.50 -0.64 -5.16
C GLY A 119 5.35 0.40 -4.41
N THR A 120 5.24 0.45 -3.09
CA THR A 120 6.07 1.34 -2.25
C THR A 120 7.57 1.06 -2.43
N LEU A 121 7.94 -0.22 -2.53
CA LEU A 121 9.34 -0.60 -2.72
C LEU A 121 9.89 -0.15 -4.06
N ASP A 122 9.10 -0.27 -5.14
CA ASP A 122 9.52 0.16 -6.47
C ASP A 122 9.76 1.68 -6.55
N LYS A 123 8.98 2.45 -5.78
CA LYS A 123 9.18 3.89 -5.63
C LYS A 123 10.46 4.20 -4.86
N LEU A 124 10.68 3.58 -3.71
CA LEU A 124 11.89 3.76 -2.91
C LEU A 124 13.16 3.35 -3.68
N GLU A 125 13.11 2.26 -4.44
CA GLU A 125 14.22 1.80 -5.28
C GLU A 125 14.51 2.71 -6.48
N SER A 126 13.64 3.67 -6.80
CA SER A 126 13.95 4.74 -7.76
C SER A 126 14.94 5.78 -7.20
N ILE A 127 15.09 5.86 -5.88
CA ILE A 127 16.14 6.66 -5.25
C ILE A 127 17.48 5.93 -5.44
N PRO A 128 18.47 6.55 -6.10
CA PRO A 128 19.75 5.89 -6.39
C PRO A 128 20.40 5.32 -5.13
N GLY A 129 20.66 4.00 -5.15
CA GLY A 129 21.33 3.28 -4.06
C GLY A 129 20.43 2.82 -2.91
N PHE A 130 19.14 3.20 -2.87
CA PHE A 130 18.24 2.82 -1.78
C PHE A 130 18.01 1.31 -1.71
N ARG A 131 18.27 0.71 -0.54
CA ARG A 131 18.08 -0.72 -0.28
C ARG A 131 16.78 -0.98 0.48
N THR A 132 15.90 -1.77 -0.12
CA THR A 132 14.64 -2.22 0.51
C THR A 132 14.76 -3.61 1.14
N ASN A 133 15.86 -4.33 0.88
CA ASN A 133 16.11 -5.71 1.28
C ASN A 133 17.06 -5.81 2.49
N LEU A 134 16.82 -5.01 3.53
CA LEU A 134 17.58 -5.12 4.77
C LEU A 134 17.32 -6.48 5.44
N SER A 135 18.34 -7.05 6.07
CA SER A 135 18.17 -8.17 7.01
C SER A 135 17.40 -7.72 8.25
N LEU A 136 16.81 -8.65 8.98
CA LEU A 136 16.10 -8.35 10.24
C LEU A 136 17.01 -7.63 11.25
N ALA A 137 18.30 -7.99 11.31
CA ALA A 137 19.27 -7.35 12.18
C ALA A 137 19.55 -5.88 11.75
N GLU A 138 19.75 -5.62 10.45
CA GLU A 138 19.94 -4.27 9.93
C GLU A 138 18.69 -3.41 10.18
N ALA A 139 17.50 -3.95 9.89
CA ALA A 139 16.23 -3.26 10.14
C ALA A 139 16.04 -2.93 11.63
N THR A 140 16.34 -3.89 12.53
CA THR A 140 16.25 -3.67 13.98
C THR A 140 17.20 -2.57 14.44
N ALA A 141 18.46 -2.57 14.00
CA ALA A 141 19.44 -1.55 14.36
C ALA A 141 19.03 -0.15 13.85
N GLN A 142 18.48 -0.08 12.65
CA GLN A 142 17.97 1.19 12.11
C GLN A 142 16.73 1.68 12.87
N LEU A 143 15.78 0.81 13.21
CA LEU A 143 14.61 1.15 14.02
C LEU A 143 15.00 1.66 15.41
N GLU A 144 16.04 1.10 16.03
CA GLU A 144 16.55 1.57 17.31
C GLU A 144 17.11 2.99 17.23
N THR A 145 17.82 3.31 16.18
CA THR A 145 18.53 4.59 16.02
C THR A 145 17.67 5.69 15.41
N LEU A 146 16.87 5.36 14.38
CA LEU A 146 16.08 6.34 13.61
C LEU A 146 14.57 6.27 13.88
N GLY A 147 14.09 5.19 14.48
CA GLY A 147 12.67 4.98 14.69
C GLY A 147 11.89 4.60 13.42
N CYS A 148 12.52 4.47 12.27
CA CYS A 148 11.86 4.08 11.04
C CYS A 148 12.77 3.24 10.14
N ALA A 149 12.20 2.21 9.51
CA ALA A 149 12.81 1.46 8.42
C ALA A 149 11.74 1.13 7.37
N MET A 150 12.06 1.34 6.09
CA MET A 150 11.14 1.10 4.97
C MET A 150 11.63 -0.09 4.16
N ILE A 151 11.10 -1.28 4.43
CA ILE A 151 11.65 -2.55 3.96
C ILE A 151 10.61 -3.39 3.22
N GLY A 152 11.11 -4.34 2.42
CA GLY A 152 10.32 -5.42 1.86
C GLY A 152 10.22 -6.61 2.80
N GLN A 153 9.30 -7.52 2.50
CA GLN A 153 9.23 -8.81 3.18
C GLN A 153 10.52 -9.60 2.94
N SER A 154 11.26 -9.87 4.01
CA SER A 154 12.43 -10.75 3.93
C SER A 154 12.02 -12.23 3.70
N PRO A 155 12.92 -13.09 3.21
CA PRO A 155 12.62 -14.51 3.06
C PRO A 155 12.25 -15.22 4.36
N GLU A 156 12.71 -14.69 5.50
CA GLU A 156 12.49 -15.25 6.83
C GLU A 156 11.10 -14.91 7.39
N ILE A 157 10.48 -13.82 6.93
CA ILE A 157 9.16 -13.38 7.44
C ILE A 157 8.04 -14.09 6.70
N ALA A 158 7.20 -14.82 7.43
CA ALA A 158 6.02 -15.51 6.94
C ALA A 158 6.25 -16.26 5.59
N PRO A 159 7.25 -17.15 5.48
CA PRO A 159 7.59 -17.83 4.22
C PRO A 159 6.46 -18.68 3.65
N ALA A 160 5.57 -19.21 4.50
CA ALA A 160 4.37 -19.91 4.03
C ALA A 160 3.45 -18.96 3.26
N ASP A 161 3.21 -17.74 3.76
CA ASP A 161 2.41 -16.73 3.06
C ASP A 161 3.04 -16.36 1.72
N LYS A 162 4.34 -16.09 1.68
CA LYS A 162 5.04 -15.73 0.43
C LYS A 162 4.80 -16.76 -0.68
N LYS A 163 4.91 -18.05 -0.36
CA LYS A 163 4.66 -19.14 -1.32
C LYS A 163 3.18 -19.27 -1.68
N MET A 164 2.28 -19.18 -0.68
CA MET A 164 0.83 -19.25 -0.91
C MET A 164 0.35 -18.08 -1.75
N TYR A 165 0.86 -16.87 -1.51
CA TYR A 165 0.47 -15.68 -2.26
C TYR A 165 0.87 -15.77 -3.73
N ALA A 166 2.11 -16.18 -4.02
CA ALA A 166 2.57 -16.40 -5.39
C ALA A 166 1.72 -17.44 -6.12
N LEU A 167 1.30 -18.49 -5.41
CA LEU A 167 0.43 -19.51 -5.97
C LEU A 167 -1.00 -18.99 -6.20
N ARG A 168 -1.52 -18.14 -5.30
CA ARG A 168 -2.85 -17.51 -5.44
C ARG A 168 -2.90 -16.59 -6.65
N ASP A 169 -1.85 -15.82 -6.90
CA ASP A 169 -1.74 -14.97 -8.08
C ASP A 169 -1.81 -15.81 -9.37
N ALA A 170 -1.04 -16.89 -9.43
CA ALA A 170 -1.02 -17.78 -10.59
C ALA A 170 -2.32 -18.60 -10.80
N THR A 171 -3.15 -18.75 -9.77
CA THR A 171 -4.36 -19.61 -9.79
C THR A 171 -5.67 -18.84 -9.67
N ALA A 172 -5.64 -17.49 -9.80
CA ALA A 172 -6.81 -16.62 -9.70
C ALA A 172 -7.63 -16.84 -8.40
N THR A 173 -6.94 -16.92 -7.26
CA THR A 173 -7.55 -17.08 -5.93
C THR A 173 -7.19 -15.93 -4.97
N VAL A 174 -6.79 -14.76 -5.52
CA VAL A 174 -6.41 -13.60 -4.70
C VAL A 174 -7.62 -12.96 -4.01
N GLU A 175 -8.78 -12.85 -4.70
CA GLU A 175 -9.93 -12.05 -4.26
C GLU A 175 -10.81 -12.74 -3.19
N SER A 176 -10.21 -13.41 -2.23
CA SER A 176 -10.89 -14.02 -1.08
C SER A 176 -10.59 -13.19 0.18
N ILE A 177 -11.59 -12.58 0.80
CA ILE A 177 -11.44 -11.76 2.00
C ILE A 177 -10.65 -12.45 3.11
N PRO A 178 -11.00 -13.69 3.53
CA PRO A 178 -10.23 -14.38 4.57
C PRO A 178 -8.76 -14.61 4.19
N LEU A 179 -8.49 -14.96 2.93
CA LEU A 179 -7.12 -15.21 2.45
C LEU A 179 -6.34 -13.92 2.30
N ILE A 180 -6.98 -12.79 1.91
CA ILE A 180 -6.36 -11.46 1.89
C ILE A 180 -6.00 -11.03 3.32
N ALA A 181 -6.95 -11.13 4.24
CA ALA A 181 -6.75 -10.76 5.63
C ALA A 181 -5.62 -11.56 6.29
N ALA A 182 -5.62 -12.88 6.13
CA ALA A 182 -4.58 -13.75 6.69
C ALA A 182 -3.19 -13.42 6.12
N SER A 183 -3.10 -13.18 4.81
CA SER A 183 -1.85 -12.80 4.14
C SER A 183 -1.29 -11.47 4.64
N ILE A 184 -2.12 -10.43 4.76
CA ILE A 184 -1.70 -9.12 5.25
C ILE A 184 -1.31 -9.19 6.72
N MET A 185 -2.21 -9.73 7.55
CA MET A 185 -2.02 -9.73 9.00
C MET A 185 -0.86 -10.61 9.46
N SER A 186 -0.58 -11.73 8.80
CA SER A 186 0.61 -12.56 9.14
C SER A 186 1.93 -11.79 9.01
N LYS A 187 2.04 -10.88 8.03
CA LYS A 187 3.22 -10.02 7.84
C LYS A 187 3.23 -8.87 8.85
N LYS A 188 2.10 -8.20 9.04
CA LYS A 188 2.00 -7.05 9.96
C LYS A 188 2.23 -7.46 11.41
N LEU A 189 1.72 -8.59 11.82
CA LEU A 189 1.97 -9.15 13.17
C LEU A 189 3.43 -9.62 13.35
N ALA A 190 4.15 -9.94 12.26
CA ALA A 190 5.58 -10.26 12.32
C ALA A 190 6.47 -9.04 12.57
N GLU A 191 5.96 -7.83 12.45
CA GLU A 191 6.66 -6.58 12.73
C GLU A 191 6.72 -6.21 14.23
N ASP A 192 6.13 -7.02 15.11
CA ASP A 192 6.05 -6.79 16.57
C ASP A 192 5.33 -5.47 16.92
N LEU A 193 4.22 -5.19 16.25
CA LEU A 193 3.44 -3.95 16.37
C LEU A 193 2.68 -3.85 17.70
N THR A 194 2.52 -2.62 18.19
CA THR A 194 1.60 -2.26 19.27
C THR A 194 0.29 -1.65 18.76
N GLY A 195 0.17 -1.43 17.46
CA GLY A 195 -1.03 -0.96 16.78
C GLY A 195 -0.84 -0.86 15.27
N LEU A 196 -1.93 -0.90 14.53
CA LEU A 196 -1.91 -0.89 13.06
C LEU A 196 -3.02 0.00 12.51
N VAL A 197 -2.68 0.86 11.55
CA VAL A 197 -3.65 1.65 10.78
C VAL A 197 -3.82 1.03 9.40
N LEU A 198 -5.08 0.80 9.01
CA LEU A 198 -5.45 0.20 7.74
C LEU A 198 -6.01 1.28 6.80
N ASP A 199 -5.36 1.48 5.68
CA ASP A 199 -5.79 2.35 4.59
C ASP A 199 -6.54 1.51 3.55
N MET A 200 -7.86 1.44 3.70
CA MET A 200 -8.73 0.58 2.93
C MET A 200 -9.24 1.32 1.68
N LYS A 201 -8.58 1.07 0.54
CA LYS A 201 -8.92 1.73 -0.72
C LYS A 201 -10.25 1.25 -1.28
N ARG A 202 -11.09 2.21 -1.73
CA ARG A 202 -12.42 2.01 -2.32
C ARG A 202 -12.55 2.77 -3.64
N GLY A 203 -13.30 2.22 -4.59
CA GLY A 203 -13.57 2.83 -5.89
C GLY A 203 -12.95 2.08 -7.05
N SER A 204 -13.10 2.60 -8.27
CA SER A 204 -12.75 1.89 -9.53
C SER A 204 -11.28 1.52 -9.65
N GLY A 205 -10.39 2.20 -8.94
CA GLY A 205 -8.94 1.91 -8.90
C GLY A 205 -8.51 0.95 -7.80
N ALA A 206 -9.39 0.53 -6.90
CA ALA A 206 -9.09 -0.40 -5.83
C ALA A 206 -9.21 -1.87 -6.29
N PHE A 207 -8.59 -2.79 -5.55
CA PHE A 207 -8.79 -4.24 -5.74
C PHE A 207 -10.22 -4.66 -5.33
N ILE A 208 -10.75 -4.07 -4.26
CA ILE A 208 -12.11 -4.26 -3.79
C ILE A 208 -12.82 -2.91 -3.92
N PRO A 209 -13.63 -2.68 -4.97
CA PRO A 209 -14.27 -1.37 -5.20
C PRO A 209 -15.50 -1.12 -4.34
N GLU A 210 -16.22 -2.17 -3.90
CA GLU A 210 -17.49 -2.07 -3.21
C GLU A 210 -17.31 -1.81 -1.71
N LEU A 211 -18.04 -0.82 -1.17
CA LEU A 211 -17.95 -0.40 0.23
C LEU A 211 -18.16 -1.54 1.22
N ASP A 212 -19.22 -2.33 1.03
CA ASP A 212 -19.59 -3.40 1.95
C ASP A 212 -18.47 -4.47 2.05
N ARG A 213 -17.84 -4.79 0.92
CA ARG A 213 -16.73 -5.74 0.87
C ARG A 213 -15.45 -5.18 1.51
N VAL A 214 -15.21 -3.87 1.35
CA VAL A 214 -14.09 -3.17 2.01
C VAL A 214 -14.29 -3.17 3.52
N LEU A 215 -15.50 -2.88 4.00
CA LEU A 215 -15.83 -2.91 5.43
C LEU A 215 -15.78 -4.32 6.00
N GLU A 216 -16.19 -5.34 5.25
CA GLU A 216 -16.03 -6.76 5.63
C GLU A 216 -14.54 -7.12 5.81
N LEU A 217 -13.68 -6.74 4.87
CA LEU A 217 -12.23 -6.98 4.99
C LEU A 217 -11.65 -6.23 6.20
N ALA A 218 -12.03 -4.98 6.40
CA ALA A 218 -11.56 -4.18 7.54
C ALA A 218 -11.96 -4.84 8.87
N ASP A 219 -13.21 -5.30 9.01
CA ASP A 219 -13.71 -5.98 10.22
C ASP A 219 -12.92 -7.25 10.52
N VAL A 220 -12.64 -8.07 9.50
CA VAL A 220 -11.83 -9.29 9.66
C VAL A 220 -10.42 -8.95 10.12
N MET A 221 -9.77 -7.95 9.50
CA MET A 221 -8.39 -7.57 9.85
C MET A 221 -8.30 -6.95 11.25
N ILE A 222 -9.27 -6.10 11.63
CA ILE A 222 -9.35 -5.50 12.98
C ILE A 222 -9.46 -6.59 14.04
N LYS A 223 -10.35 -7.56 13.83
CA LYS A 223 -10.52 -8.69 14.77
C LYS A 223 -9.28 -9.56 14.87
N LEU A 224 -8.58 -9.81 13.77
CA LEU A 224 -7.31 -10.53 13.77
C LEU A 224 -6.21 -9.77 14.54
N GLY A 225 -6.16 -8.45 14.40
CA GLY A 225 -5.24 -7.62 15.17
C GLY A 225 -5.53 -7.68 16.66
N GLU A 226 -6.80 -7.54 17.05
CA GLU A 226 -7.23 -7.62 18.45
C GLU A 226 -6.90 -8.98 19.08
N ASP A 227 -7.20 -10.08 18.38
CA ASP A 227 -6.89 -11.44 18.82
C ASP A 227 -5.36 -11.64 19.10
N HIS A 228 -4.49 -10.78 18.55
CA HIS A 228 -3.03 -10.81 18.73
C HIS A 228 -2.48 -9.63 19.57
N GLY A 229 -3.35 -8.85 20.22
CA GLY A 229 -2.91 -7.70 21.05
C GLY A 229 -2.36 -6.53 20.24
N CYS A 230 -2.73 -6.43 18.96
CA CYS A 230 -2.39 -5.34 18.05
C CYS A 230 -3.68 -4.59 17.64
N PRO A 231 -4.16 -3.61 18.43
CA PRO A 231 -5.36 -2.85 18.10
C PRO A 231 -5.23 -2.20 16.72
N CYS A 232 -6.32 -2.27 15.94
CA CYS A 232 -6.34 -1.77 14.57
C CYS A 232 -7.43 -0.71 14.38
N VAL A 233 -7.12 0.31 13.59
CA VAL A 233 -8.08 1.29 13.08
C VAL A 233 -8.02 1.27 11.55
N ALA A 234 -9.17 1.26 10.88
CA ALA A 234 -9.26 1.32 9.43
C ALA A 234 -9.92 2.62 8.98
N LEU A 235 -9.33 3.28 7.99
CA LEU A 235 -9.96 4.37 7.24
C LEU A 235 -10.25 3.89 5.81
N VAL A 236 -11.50 4.09 5.37
CA VAL A 236 -11.90 3.80 3.99
C VAL A 236 -11.65 5.04 3.14
N THR A 237 -10.67 4.95 2.25
CA THR A 237 -10.18 6.07 1.44
C THR A 237 -10.50 5.89 -0.04
N ALA A 238 -10.68 7.01 -0.76
CA ALA A 238 -11.03 7.01 -2.17
C ALA A 238 -9.89 6.53 -3.07
N MET A 239 -10.23 5.71 -4.06
CA MET A 239 -9.39 5.29 -5.19
C MET A 239 -10.21 5.24 -6.49
N ASP A 240 -11.16 6.17 -6.65
CA ASP A 240 -11.91 6.41 -7.89
C ASP A 240 -11.16 7.37 -8.83
N ARG A 241 -10.04 7.89 -8.38
CA ARG A 241 -9.05 8.71 -9.08
C ARG A 241 -7.66 8.46 -8.51
N PRO A 242 -6.57 8.75 -9.22
CA PRO A 242 -5.22 8.71 -8.64
C PRO A 242 -5.09 9.66 -7.45
N LEU A 243 -4.37 9.23 -6.42
CA LEU A 243 -4.11 10.05 -5.24
C LEU A 243 -2.88 10.94 -5.49
N GLY A 244 -3.00 12.22 -5.20
CA GLY A 244 -2.00 13.21 -5.60
C GLY A 244 -2.02 13.41 -7.12
N ARG A 245 -0.95 13.93 -7.69
CA ARG A 245 -0.84 14.24 -9.12
C ARG A 245 0.05 13.24 -9.85
N ALA A 246 1.15 12.84 -9.24
CA ALA A 246 2.15 11.97 -9.82
C ALA A 246 1.72 10.50 -9.78
N CYS A 247 1.94 9.78 -10.86
CA CYS A 247 1.73 8.35 -11.03
C CYS A 247 2.93 7.77 -11.81
N GLY A 248 3.81 7.06 -11.13
CA GLY A 248 5.08 6.56 -11.65
C GLY A 248 6.13 6.60 -10.55
N ASN A 249 7.10 5.66 -10.53
CA ASN A 249 7.94 5.43 -9.37
C ASN A 249 8.73 6.67 -8.92
N ALA A 250 9.60 7.23 -9.75
CA ALA A 250 10.40 8.41 -9.42
C ALA A 250 9.54 9.67 -9.26
N LEU A 251 8.51 9.83 -10.10
CA LEU A 251 7.59 10.97 -10.03
C LEU A 251 6.82 11.00 -8.69
N GLU A 252 6.46 9.83 -8.16
CA GLU A 252 5.79 9.72 -6.86
C GLU A 252 6.75 10.00 -5.69
N VAL A 253 8.04 9.68 -5.82
CA VAL A 253 9.06 10.08 -4.83
C VAL A 253 9.24 11.58 -4.83
N GLU A 254 9.33 12.22 -6.00
CA GLU A 254 9.42 13.68 -6.13
C GLU A 254 8.22 14.37 -5.45
N GLU A 255 7.00 13.91 -5.73
CA GLU A 255 5.79 14.46 -5.09
C GLU A 255 5.76 14.20 -3.57
N ALA A 256 6.27 13.05 -3.10
CA ALA A 256 6.36 12.76 -1.68
C ALA A 256 7.38 13.67 -0.96
N VAL A 257 8.50 13.96 -1.61
CA VAL A 257 9.49 14.93 -1.10
C VAL A 257 8.88 16.34 -1.03
N ALA A 258 8.17 16.77 -2.08
CA ALA A 258 7.45 18.05 -2.08
C ALA A 258 6.42 18.09 -0.94
N ALA A 259 5.68 16.99 -0.71
CA ALA A 259 4.73 16.88 0.39
C ALA A 259 5.38 17.02 1.77
N LEU A 260 6.55 16.40 1.98
CA LEU A 260 7.32 16.53 3.22
C LEU A 260 7.88 17.95 3.44
N LYS A 261 7.98 18.76 2.38
CA LYS A 261 8.35 20.17 2.41
C LYS A 261 7.16 21.14 2.52
N GLY A 262 5.92 20.62 2.60
CA GLY A 262 4.71 21.42 2.70
C GLY A 262 4.07 21.82 1.36
N GLU A 263 4.56 21.29 0.25
CA GLU A 263 4.09 21.57 -1.13
C GLU A 263 3.27 20.42 -1.72
N GLY A 264 2.81 19.50 -0.87
CA GLY A 264 2.05 18.32 -1.29
C GLY A 264 0.64 18.64 -1.79
N PRO A 265 0.09 17.83 -2.71
CA PRO A 265 -1.30 17.94 -3.14
C PRO A 265 -2.27 17.82 -1.96
N PRO A 266 -3.34 18.65 -1.93
CA PRO A 266 -4.26 18.68 -0.77
C PRO A 266 -4.92 17.34 -0.46
N ASP A 267 -5.29 16.56 -1.49
CA ASP A 267 -5.89 15.23 -1.34
C ASP A 267 -4.92 14.22 -0.72
N LEU A 268 -3.66 14.20 -1.16
CA LEU A 268 -2.60 13.38 -0.58
C LEU A 268 -2.38 13.74 0.90
N MET A 269 -2.29 15.04 1.20
CA MET A 269 -2.04 15.50 2.57
C MET A 269 -3.22 15.23 3.49
N THR A 270 -4.46 15.39 3.01
CA THR A 270 -5.67 15.06 3.79
C THR A 270 -5.67 13.59 4.22
N VAL A 271 -5.40 12.66 3.30
CA VAL A 271 -5.33 11.22 3.62
C VAL A 271 -4.14 10.93 4.52
N THR A 272 -2.98 11.53 4.27
CA THR A 272 -1.77 11.34 5.08
C THR A 272 -1.99 11.79 6.52
N TYR A 273 -2.56 12.97 6.73
CA TYR A 273 -2.83 13.49 8.08
C TYR A 273 -3.86 12.64 8.82
N ALA A 274 -4.92 12.20 8.15
CA ALA A 274 -5.93 11.36 8.80
C ALA A 274 -5.36 10.01 9.27
N LEU A 275 -4.59 9.33 8.40
CA LEU A 275 -3.94 8.06 8.75
C LEU A 275 -2.86 8.26 9.83
N GLY A 276 -2.06 9.32 9.72
CA GLY A 276 -1.02 9.64 10.70
C GLY A 276 -1.59 10.02 12.06
N ALA A 277 -2.73 10.73 12.09
CA ALA A 277 -3.41 11.06 13.33
C ALA A 277 -3.87 9.79 14.08
N GLU A 278 -4.44 8.82 13.37
CA GLU A 278 -4.79 7.52 13.98
C GLU A 278 -3.53 6.77 14.47
N MET A 279 -2.41 6.84 13.74
CA MET A 279 -1.15 6.24 14.20
C MET A 279 -0.64 6.89 15.49
N LEU A 280 -0.67 8.22 15.58
CA LEU A 280 -0.21 8.95 16.78
C LEU A 280 -1.12 8.73 17.98
N VAL A 281 -2.44 8.63 17.78
CA VAL A 281 -3.40 8.31 18.85
C VAL A 281 -3.22 6.88 19.32
N LEU A 282 -3.09 5.90 18.43
CA LEU A 282 -2.79 4.50 18.80
C LEU A 282 -1.46 4.36 19.54
N ALA A 283 -0.49 5.19 19.21
CA ALA A 283 0.81 5.25 19.88
C ALA A 283 0.73 5.89 21.28
N GLY A 284 -0.37 6.55 21.62
CA GLY A 284 -0.43 7.42 22.81
C GLY A 284 0.47 8.67 22.71
N ALA A 285 0.94 9.01 21.50
CA ALA A 285 1.78 10.17 21.23
C ALA A 285 0.94 11.46 21.10
N ALA A 286 -0.36 11.34 20.88
CA ALA A 286 -1.32 12.43 20.90
C ALA A 286 -2.61 11.97 21.59
N PRO A 287 -3.32 12.86 22.33
CA PRO A 287 -4.55 12.51 23.03
C PRO A 287 -5.75 12.33 22.09
N ASP A 288 -5.74 13.03 20.96
CA ASP A 288 -6.79 13.02 19.94
C ASP A 288 -6.23 13.32 18.53
N VAL A 289 -7.08 13.13 17.52
CA VAL A 289 -6.73 13.29 16.11
C VAL A 289 -6.41 14.76 15.73
N ASP A 290 -7.02 15.75 16.40
CA ASP A 290 -6.82 17.16 16.10
C ASP A 290 -5.46 17.64 16.59
N ILE A 291 -5.07 17.21 17.79
CA ILE A 291 -3.71 17.49 18.31
C ILE A 291 -2.68 16.76 17.47
N ALA A 292 -2.92 15.49 17.13
CA ALA A 292 -2.05 14.72 16.26
C ALA A 292 -1.81 15.43 14.92
N ARG A 293 -2.88 15.93 14.30
CA ARG A 293 -2.81 16.66 13.03
C ARG A 293 -1.96 17.92 13.16
N ARG A 294 -2.18 18.76 14.19
CA ARG A 294 -1.38 19.97 14.42
C ARG A 294 0.11 19.67 14.62
N GLU A 295 0.45 18.59 15.34
CA GLU A 295 1.85 18.22 15.52
C GLU A 295 2.49 17.74 14.19
N MET A 296 1.75 17.05 13.33
CA MET A 296 2.22 16.66 12.00
C MET A 296 2.40 17.87 11.09
N GLU A 297 1.44 18.82 11.06
CA GLU A 297 1.55 20.07 10.29
C GLU A 297 2.77 20.87 10.73
N LYS A 298 3.04 20.95 12.04
CA LYS A 298 4.22 21.58 12.60
C LYS A 298 5.52 20.85 12.21
N ALA A 299 5.52 19.49 12.20
CA ALA A 299 6.69 18.71 11.80
C ALA A 299 7.07 18.92 10.32
N ILE A 300 6.07 19.08 9.44
CA ILE A 300 6.28 19.47 8.04
C ILE A 300 6.76 20.91 7.96
N GLY A 301 6.07 21.87 8.57
CA GLY A 301 6.40 23.29 8.50
C GLY A 301 7.79 23.65 9.07
N THR A 302 8.34 22.83 9.97
CA THR A 302 9.71 22.98 10.51
C THR A 302 10.77 22.20 9.72
N GLY A 303 10.40 21.42 8.70
CA GLY A 303 11.30 20.58 7.92
C GLY A 303 11.71 19.27 8.59
N ARG A 304 11.27 19.02 9.84
CA ARG A 304 11.66 17.82 10.62
C ARG A 304 11.28 16.50 9.95
N ALA A 305 10.14 16.48 9.26
CA ALA A 305 9.70 15.29 8.53
C ALA A 305 10.59 15.00 7.30
N ALA A 306 10.96 16.03 6.55
CA ALA A 306 11.88 15.93 5.42
C ALA A 306 13.30 15.51 5.85
N GLU A 307 13.82 16.08 6.94
CA GLU A 307 15.10 15.65 7.54
C GLU A 307 15.07 14.20 8.00
N CYS A 308 13.96 13.75 8.59
CA CYS A 308 13.78 12.34 8.96
C CYS A 308 13.84 11.43 7.73
N PHE A 309 13.17 11.80 6.64
CA PHE A 309 13.22 11.03 5.38
C PHE A 309 14.64 10.99 4.79
N GLN A 310 15.35 12.11 4.80
CA GLN A 310 16.74 12.19 4.36
C GLN A 310 17.64 11.20 5.12
N ARG A 311 17.51 11.15 6.45
CA ARG A 311 18.26 10.21 7.31
C ARG A 311 17.89 8.76 7.05
N ILE A 312 16.62 8.45 6.77
CA ILE A 312 16.17 7.10 6.39
C ILE A 312 16.81 6.70 5.06
N ILE A 313 16.80 7.60 4.06
CA ILE A 313 17.42 7.35 2.75
C ILE A 313 18.91 7.04 2.92
N GLU A 314 19.64 7.86 3.66
CA GLU A 314 21.07 7.67 3.93
C GLU A 314 21.35 6.34 4.63
N ALA A 315 20.60 6.00 5.68
CA ALA A 315 20.76 4.76 6.44
C ALA A 315 20.49 3.51 5.60
N GLN A 316 19.61 3.60 4.60
CA GLN A 316 19.33 2.52 3.65
C GLN A 316 20.20 2.57 2.38
N GLY A 317 21.28 3.37 2.38
CA GLY A 317 22.29 3.43 1.31
C GLY A 317 21.87 4.27 0.09
N GLY A 318 20.73 4.94 0.14
CA GLY A 318 20.25 5.83 -0.91
C GLY A 318 20.96 7.18 -0.90
N ASN A 319 20.83 7.90 -2.02
CA ASN A 319 21.37 9.26 -2.13
C ASN A 319 20.41 10.25 -1.42
N PRO A 320 20.77 10.79 -0.22
CA PRO A 320 19.91 11.70 0.52
C PRO A 320 19.71 13.05 -0.18
N GLY A 321 20.55 13.40 -1.14
CA GLY A 321 20.44 14.63 -1.94
C GLY A 321 19.14 14.74 -2.72
N VAL A 322 18.40 13.63 -2.91
CA VAL A 322 17.08 13.65 -3.56
C VAL A 322 16.05 14.53 -2.82
N VAL A 323 16.24 14.70 -1.52
CA VAL A 323 15.35 15.55 -0.72
C VAL A 323 15.56 17.04 -1.06
N ASP A 324 16.78 17.43 -1.38
CA ASP A 324 17.11 18.82 -1.72
C ASP A 324 16.94 19.09 -3.22
N ASP A 325 17.34 18.14 -4.07
CA ASP A 325 17.31 18.24 -5.54
C ASP A 325 16.66 17.00 -6.17
N PRO A 326 15.40 17.10 -6.63
CA PRO A 326 14.72 16.01 -7.32
C PRO A 326 15.39 15.56 -8.63
N ALA A 327 16.28 16.37 -9.24
CA ALA A 327 17.04 15.99 -10.43
C ALA A 327 17.98 14.80 -10.20
N VAL A 328 18.23 14.43 -8.94
CA VAL A 328 18.94 13.19 -8.55
C VAL A 328 18.15 11.93 -8.95
N LEU A 329 16.82 12.01 -9.04
CA LEU A 329 15.96 10.90 -9.48
C LEU A 329 16.14 10.63 -10.97
N PRO A 330 15.91 9.38 -11.43
CA PRO A 330 15.87 9.06 -12.86
C PRO A 330 14.87 9.93 -13.61
N GLN A 331 15.33 10.55 -14.71
CA GLN A 331 14.55 11.45 -15.55
C GLN A 331 14.13 10.77 -16.85
N ALA A 332 12.89 10.99 -17.29
CA ALA A 332 12.43 10.52 -18.59
C ALA A 332 13.09 11.30 -19.73
N ALA A 333 13.41 10.58 -20.83
CA ALA A 333 14.03 11.22 -21.99
C ALA A 333 13.05 12.08 -22.79
N GLU A 334 11.75 11.75 -22.76
CA GLU A 334 10.71 12.46 -23.48
C GLU A 334 9.60 12.89 -22.52
N CYS A 335 9.08 14.09 -22.74
CA CYS A 335 8.01 14.68 -21.96
C CYS A 335 7.03 15.43 -22.88
N GLU A 336 5.71 15.21 -22.68
CA GLU A 336 4.70 15.88 -23.49
C GLU A 336 3.45 16.23 -22.67
N LEU A 337 2.90 17.43 -22.91
CA LEU A 337 1.62 17.85 -22.34
C LEU A 337 0.45 17.18 -23.07
N PHE A 338 -0.49 16.66 -22.30
CA PHE A 338 -1.77 16.17 -22.79
C PHE A 338 -2.86 17.20 -22.48
N ALA A 339 -3.48 17.74 -23.53
CA ALA A 339 -4.49 18.78 -23.42
C ALA A 339 -5.92 18.25 -23.62
N ALA A 340 -6.89 18.97 -23.08
CA ALA A 340 -8.32 18.69 -23.23
C ALA A 340 -8.74 18.73 -24.72
N PRO A 341 -9.33 17.65 -25.24
CA PRO A 341 -9.78 17.62 -26.65
C PRO A 341 -11.04 18.47 -26.91
N ARG A 342 -11.77 18.78 -25.86
CA ARG A 342 -12.97 19.63 -25.87
C ARG A 342 -13.18 20.30 -24.53
N ARG A 343 -14.02 21.31 -24.45
CA ARG A 343 -14.49 21.88 -23.19
C ARG A 343 -15.51 20.96 -22.50
N GLY A 344 -15.63 21.06 -21.19
CA GLY A 344 -16.59 20.34 -20.35
C GLY A 344 -16.05 20.04 -18.96
N PHE A 345 -16.82 19.30 -18.19
CA PHE A 345 -16.38 18.81 -16.90
C PHE A 345 -15.53 17.54 -17.03
N ILE A 346 -14.48 17.42 -16.23
CA ILE A 346 -13.80 16.15 -16.03
C ILE A 346 -14.76 15.24 -15.29
N ALA A 347 -15.47 14.38 -16.02
CA ALA A 347 -16.46 13.49 -15.44
C ALA A 347 -15.84 12.34 -14.67
N ARG A 348 -14.68 11.83 -15.16
CA ARG A 348 -14.02 10.67 -14.57
C ARG A 348 -12.55 10.59 -14.96
N ILE A 349 -11.73 10.08 -14.06
CA ILE A 349 -10.34 9.67 -14.31
C ILE A 349 -10.20 8.23 -13.84
N GLU A 350 -9.95 7.29 -14.77
CA GLU A 350 -9.88 5.84 -14.48
C GLU A 350 -8.50 5.40 -13.97
N PRO A 351 -8.31 5.15 -12.67
CA PRO A 351 -6.98 4.83 -12.13
C PRO A 351 -6.41 3.54 -12.69
N LYS A 352 -7.22 2.49 -12.88
CA LYS A 352 -6.77 1.20 -13.45
C LYS A 352 -6.14 1.36 -14.82
N ARG A 353 -6.73 2.20 -15.70
CA ARG A 353 -6.17 2.46 -17.02
C ARG A 353 -4.82 3.18 -16.94
N ILE A 354 -4.68 4.11 -15.99
CA ILE A 354 -3.42 4.82 -15.74
C ILE A 354 -2.37 3.84 -15.20
N GLY A 355 -2.72 2.99 -14.24
CA GLY A 355 -1.82 1.98 -13.71
C GLY A 355 -1.33 1.00 -14.79
N HIS A 356 -2.23 0.50 -15.64
CA HIS A 356 -1.84 -0.36 -16.77
C HIS A 356 -0.96 0.39 -17.78
N ALA A 357 -1.26 1.66 -18.07
CA ALA A 357 -0.42 2.46 -18.94
C ALA A 357 1.00 2.66 -18.41
N ILE A 358 1.18 2.81 -17.09
CA ILE A 358 2.52 2.88 -16.48
C ILE A 358 3.28 1.57 -16.73
N ILE A 359 2.62 0.41 -16.64
CA ILE A 359 3.24 -0.89 -16.96
C ILE A 359 3.64 -0.94 -18.44
N GLU A 360 2.76 -0.52 -19.35
CA GLU A 360 3.02 -0.47 -20.80
C GLU A 360 4.18 0.48 -21.16
N LEU A 361 4.35 1.59 -20.42
CA LEU A 361 5.48 2.49 -20.55
C LEU A 361 6.80 1.89 -20.02
N GLY A 362 6.75 0.76 -19.31
CA GLY A 362 7.90 0.11 -18.69
C GLY A 362 8.12 0.47 -17.21
N GLY A 363 7.23 1.24 -16.60
CA GLY A 363 7.31 1.63 -15.18
C GLY A 363 6.83 0.58 -14.18
N GLY A 364 6.20 -0.49 -14.66
CA GLY A 364 5.74 -1.64 -13.86
C GLY A 364 6.23 -2.98 -14.41
N ARG A 365 5.88 -4.06 -13.71
CA ARG A 365 6.29 -5.43 -14.07
C ARG A 365 5.11 -6.22 -14.61
N THR A 366 5.35 -7.01 -15.65
CA THR A 366 4.48 -8.08 -16.12
C THR A 366 4.97 -9.44 -15.63
N ARG A 367 6.27 -9.55 -15.33
CA ARG A 367 6.95 -10.72 -14.76
C ARG A 367 7.83 -10.28 -13.60
N VAL A 368 8.10 -11.17 -12.67
CA VAL A 368 8.93 -10.88 -11.47
C VAL A 368 10.34 -10.41 -11.85
N GLU A 369 10.89 -10.93 -12.95
CA GLU A 369 12.24 -10.66 -13.46
C GLU A 369 12.34 -9.34 -14.25
N ASP A 370 11.23 -8.70 -14.59
CA ASP A 370 11.23 -7.49 -15.40
C ASP A 370 11.95 -6.34 -14.68
N VAL A 371 12.85 -5.68 -15.42
CA VAL A 371 13.49 -4.44 -14.97
C VAL A 371 12.59 -3.28 -15.31
N THR A 372 12.15 -2.55 -14.30
CA THR A 372 11.30 -1.39 -14.49
C THR A 372 12.10 -0.13 -14.79
N ASP A 373 11.53 0.75 -15.60
CA ASP A 373 12.03 2.11 -15.80
C ASP A 373 11.33 3.04 -14.80
N PRO A 374 12.02 3.53 -13.76
CA PRO A 374 11.39 4.34 -12.73
C PRO A 374 11.06 5.78 -13.19
N SER A 375 11.57 6.23 -14.34
CA SER A 375 11.43 7.60 -14.83
C SER A 375 10.10 7.86 -15.55
N VAL A 376 9.39 6.80 -15.96
CA VAL A 376 8.18 6.92 -16.77
C VAL A 376 6.91 7.03 -15.93
N GLY A 377 5.90 7.68 -16.47
CA GLY A 377 4.61 7.82 -15.82
C GLY A 377 3.83 9.06 -16.26
N PHE A 378 3.01 9.57 -15.34
CA PHE A 378 2.14 10.72 -15.58
C PHE A 378 2.13 11.66 -14.38
N VAL A 379 2.01 12.96 -14.66
CA VAL A 379 1.59 13.96 -13.68
C VAL A 379 0.23 14.49 -14.14
N ILE A 380 -0.84 14.19 -13.39
CA ILE A 380 -2.23 14.49 -13.76
C ILE A 380 -2.72 15.65 -12.90
N THR A 381 -2.93 16.80 -13.53
CA THR A 381 -3.39 18.02 -12.86
C THR A 381 -4.90 18.12 -12.78
N ALA A 382 -5.62 17.54 -13.77
CA ALA A 382 -7.08 17.51 -13.80
C ALA A 382 -7.67 16.68 -12.65
N ARG A 383 -8.84 17.10 -12.17
CA ARG A 383 -9.60 16.40 -11.12
C ARG A 383 -11.04 16.17 -11.57
N PRO A 384 -11.68 15.05 -11.16
CA PRO A 384 -13.12 14.88 -11.36
C PRO A 384 -13.89 16.06 -10.76
N GLY A 385 -14.79 16.63 -11.57
CA GLY A 385 -15.57 17.82 -11.23
C GLY A 385 -14.98 19.15 -11.74
N ASP A 386 -13.70 19.18 -12.16
CA ASP A 386 -13.11 20.39 -12.76
C ASP A 386 -13.77 20.71 -14.11
N TRP A 387 -14.05 22.00 -14.37
CA TRP A 387 -14.36 22.50 -15.69
C TRP A 387 -13.08 22.80 -16.43
N VAL A 388 -12.98 22.38 -17.69
CA VAL A 388 -11.82 22.62 -18.55
C VAL A 388 -12.22 23.17 -19.92
N GLU A 389 -11.37 24.02 -20.47
CA GLU A 389 -11.52 24.53 -21.85
C GLU A 389 -10.75 23.63 -22.84
N ALA A 390 -11.17 23.65 -24.11
CA ALA A 390 -10.43 22.95 -25.17
C ALA A 390 -8.99 23.47 -25.27
N GLY A 391 -7.99 22.55 -25.23
CA GLY A 391 -6.58 22.89 -25.26
C GLY A 391 -5.95 23.12 -23.87
N GLU A 392 -6.73 23.12 -22.79
CA GLU A 392 -6.22 23.26 -21.42
C GLU A 392 -5.41 22.01 -21.02
N PRO A 393 -4.22 22.16 -20.39
CA PRO A 393 -3.41 21.03 -19.95
C PRO A 393 -4.11 20.20 -18.86
N LEU A 394 -4.24 18.88 -19.09
CA LEU A 394 -4.83 17.92 -18.14
C LEU A 394 -3.78 17.05 -17.44
N ALA A 395 -2.69 16.77 -18.16
CA ALA A 395 -1.64 15.90 -17.65
C ALA A 395 -0.32 16.14 -18.41
N THR A 396 0.79 15.67 -17.83
CA THR A 396 2.08 15.52 -18.48
C THR A 396 2.42 14.05 -18.58
N ILE A 397 2.88 13.59 -19.74
CA ILE A 397 3.33 12.24 -20.03
C ILE A 397 4.85 12.23 -19.93
N PHE A 398 5.42 11.28 -19.22
CA PHE A 398 6.85 11.02 -19.12
C PHE A 398 7.14 9.64 -19.70
N ALA A 399 8.00 9.55 -20.72
CA ALA A 399 8.26 8.31 -21.43
C ALA A 399 9.72 8.21 -21.87
N ARG A 400 10.16 7.00 -22.19
CA ARG A 400 11.50 6.69 -22.65
C ARG A 400 11.75 7.22 -24.07
N ASP A 401 10.72 7.23 -24.90
CA ASP A 401 10.79 7.59 -26.31
C ASP A 401 9.44 8.07 -26.85
N ARG A 402 9.43 8.47 -28.12
CA ARG A 402 8.21 8.96 -28.81
C ARG A 402 7.11 7.90 -28.93
N SER A 403 7.44 6.62 -28.98
CA SER A 403 6.43 5.55 -28.99
C SER A 403 5.71 5.46 -27.67
N GLY A 404 6.44 5.61 -26.55
CA GLY A 404 5.88 5.74 -25.20
C GLY A 404 4.99 6.97 -25.05
N ILE A 405 5.39 8.13 -25.59
CA ILE A 405 4.52 9.33 -25.61
C ILE A 405 3.20 9.04 -26.35
N ALA A 406 3.25 8.37 -27.49
CA ALA A 406 2.04 8.02 -28.26
C ALA A 406 1.13 7.04 -27.48
N ALA A 407 1.72 6.03 -26.82
CA ALA A 407 1.00 5.09 -25.95
C ALA A 407 0.36 5.81 -24.76
N GLY A 408 1.12 6.64 -24.06
CA GLY A 408 0.64 7.44 -22.91
C GLY A 408 -0.51 8.37 -23.29
N ARG A 409 -0.43 9.04 -24.46
CA ARG A 409 -1.51 9.88 -24.98
C ARG A 409 -2.78 9.07 -25.23
N ASN A 410 -2.68 7.89 -25.81
CA ASN A 410 -3.83 7.01 -26.04
C ASN A 410 -4.44 6.52 -24.73
N ALA A 411 -3.61 6.19 -23.76
CA ALA A 411 -4.03 5.79 -22.42
C ALA A 411 -4.80 6.92 -21.71
N LEU A 412 -4.25 8.13 -21.66
CA LEU A 412 -4.93 9.29 -21.07
C LEU A 412 -6.26 9.63 -21.78
N ARG A 413 -6.29 9.53 -23.11
CA ARG A 413 -7.51 9.72 -23.89
C ARG A 413 -8.62 8.73 -23.50
N SER A 414 -8.25 7.52 -23.11
CA SER A 414 -9.20 6.48 -22.65
C SER A 414 -9.51 6.56 -21.16
N ALA A 415 -8.58 7.12 -20.35
CA ALA A 415 -8.71 7.21 -18.90
C ALA A 415 -9.46 8.45 -18.44
N ILE A 416 -9.31 9.59 -19.13
CA ILE A 416 -9.94 10.88 -18.77
C ILE A 416 -11.18 11.08 -19.63
N ALA A 417 -12.35 11.09 -19.00
CA ALA A 417 -13.63 11.37 -19.64
C ALA A 417 -14.05 12.81 -19.38
N ILE A 418 -14.40 13.55 -20.47
CA ILE A 418 -14.97 14.89 -20.39
C ILE A 418 -16.43 14.80 -20.82
N ALA A 419 -17.35 15.34 -20.00
CA ALA A 419 -18.80 15.35 -20.23
C ALA A 419 -19.41 16.74 -19.95
N ASP A 420 -20.68 16.90 -20.29
CA ASP A 420 -21.39 18.16 -20.01
C ASP A 420 -21.81 18.26 -18.53
N GLU A 421 -21.84 17.12 -17.83
CA GLU A 421 -22.09 17.00 -16.41
C GLU A 421 -21.06 16.05 -15.78
N ALA A 422 -20.75 16.25 -14.50
CA ALA A 422 -19.89 15.37 -13.72
C ALA A 422 -20.62 14.87 -12.48
N GLU A 423 -20.45 13.59 -12.16
CA GLU A 423 -20.84 13.06 -10.87
C GLU A 423 -19.82 13.51 -9.81
N PRO A 424 -20.27 13.78 -8.57
CA PRO A 424 -19.35 14.11 -7.50
C PRO A 424 -18.44 12.89 -7.22
N PRO A 425 -17.12 13.13 -7.05
CA PRO A 425 -16.19 12.06 -6.72
C PRO A 425 -16.48 11.50 -5.33
N LEU A 426 -15.98 10.28 -5.05
CA LEU A 426 -16.06 9.70 -3.72
C LEU A 426 -15.43 10.63 -2.68
N PRO A 427 -15.98 10.72 -1.45
CA PRO A 427 -15.30 11.38 -0.34
C PRO A 427 -13.90 10.79 -0.15
N LEU A 428 -12.88 11.64 0.03
CA LEU A 428 -11.49 11.20 0.21
C LEU A 428 -11.36 10.17 1.33
N ILE A 429 -12.09 10.38 2.43
CA ILE A 429 -12.22 9.44 3.53
C ILE A 429 -13.71 9.31 3.78
N SER A 430 -14.25 8.11 3.66
CA SER A 430 -15.69 7.88 3.77
C SER A 430 -16.12 7.26 5.10
N HIS A 431 -15.30 6.38 5.66
CA HIS A 431 -15.64 5.66 6.90
C HIS A 431 -14.39 5.47 7.76
N ARG A 432 -14.62 5.40 9.07
CA ARG A 432 -13.67 4.95 10.08
C ARG A 432 -14.22 3.68 10.73
N ALA A 433 -13.42 2.63 10.80
CA ALA A 433 -13.81 1.38 11.44
C ALA A 433 -12.83 1.00 12.55
N THR A 434 -13.39 0.50 13.65
CA THR A 434 -12.68 -0.02 14.82
C THR A 434 -13.36 -1.30 15.28
N LEU A 435 -12.90 -1.91 16.37
CA LEU A 435 -13.57 -3.07 16.97
C LEU A 435 -15.05 -2.79 17.35
N ALA A 436 -15.38 -1.52 17.63
CA ALA A 436 -16.76 -1.11 17.92
C ALA A 436 -17.66 -1.02 16.67
N GLY A 437 -17.12 -1.19 15.48
CA GLY A 437 -17.82 -1.12 14.21
C GLY A 437 -17.37 0.05 13.32
N ALA A 438 -18.06 0.21 12.20
CA ALA A 438 -17.78 1.27 11.22
C ALA A 438 -18.75 2.44 11.39
N THR A 439 -18.21 3.67 11.27
CA THR A 439 -18.96 4.92 11.26
C THR A 439 -18.60 5.75 10.05
N VAL A 440 -19.51 6.60 9.59
CA VAL A 440 -19.18 7.60 8.55
C VAL A 440 -18.11 8.54 9.11
N TYR A 441 -17.08 8.79 8.32
CA TYR A 441 -16.02 9.70 8.72
C TYR A 441 -16.51 11.14 8.64
N SER A 442 -16.44 11.88 9.74
CA SER A 442 -16.71 13.32 9.80
C SER A 442 -15.41 14.09 9.88
N ASN A 443 -15.26 15.09 9.02
CA ASN A 443 -14.19 16.09 9.10
C ASN A 443 -14.63 17.24 10.02
N GLU A 444 -15.17 16.96 11.23
CA GLU A 444 -15.47 18.00 12.20
C GLU A 444 -14.22 18.43 12.97
#